data_151e93382e261d56e707cd49624b6887
#
_entry.id   151e93382e261d56e707cd49624b6887
#
_cell.length_a   1.000
_cell.length_b   1.000
_cell.length_c   1.000
_cell.angle_alpha   90.00
_cell.angle_beta   90.00
_cell.angle_gamma   90.00
#
_symmetry.space_group_name_H-M   'P 1'
#
loop_
_entity.id
_entity.type
_entity.pdbx_description
1 polymer ?
#
loop_
_entity_poly.entity_id
_entity_poly.type
_entity_poly.pdbx_seq_one_letter_code
_entity_poly.pdbx_strand_id
1 'polypeptide(L)'
;MKYLPACLLAMLLCFACANPSPEELASIAAKGYYMHLVNGEYEAFLEGKAGADSLPDDYREQLLTTYRQFMAQQNRNHHGILDIRISNAATDTTLHYTNVFLVLCFGDSVNEEIVVPMVERYGRWRMK
;
A
#
# COMPACT_ATOMS: atom_id res chain seq x y z
N MET A 1 24.85 -19.99 -45.86
CA MET A 1 25.43 -20.19 -44.53
C MET A 1 26.07 -18.97 -43.90
N LYS A 2 25.80 -17.78 -44.43
CA LYS A 2 26.43 -16.56 -43.94
C LYS A 2 25.42 -15.60 -43.26
N TYR A 3 24.22 -16.10 -42.85
CA TYR A 3 23.11 -15.21 -42.49
C TYR A 3 22.60 -15.43 -41.07
N LEU A 4 23.27 -16.25 -40.26
CA LEU A 4 22.82 -16.60 -38.90
C LEU A 4 23.19 -15.62 -37.77
N PRO A 5 24.16 -14.68 -37.91
CA PRO A 5 24.47 -13.83 -36.75
C PRO A 5 23.63 -12.56 -36.64
N ALA A 6 22.83 -12.24 -37.64
CA ALA A 6 22.08 -10.97 -37.62
C ALA A 6 20.78 -11.04 -36.80
N CYS A 7 20.25 -12.23 -36.55
CA CYS A 7 19.00 -12.40 -35.75
C CYS A 7 19.22 -12.46 -34.24
N LEU A 8 20.46 -12.69 -33.80
CA LEU A 8 20.75 -12.80 -32.38
C LEU A 8 20.93 -11.45 -31.67
N LEU A 9 21.19 -10.40 -32.46
CA LEU A 9 21.43 -9.05 -31.90
C LEU A 9 20.17 -8.26 -31.65
N ALA A 10 19.05 -8.69 -32.22
CA ALA A 10 17.77 -7.99 -32.07
C ALA A 10 17.00 -8.36 -30.79
N MET A 11 17.43 -9.39 -30.07
CA MET A 11 16.73 -9.89 -28.87
C MET A 11 17.24 -9.28 -27.56
N LEU A 12 18.28 -8.46 -27.60
CA LEU A 12 18.88 -7.88 -26.39
C LEU A 12 18.32 -6.50 -26.01
N LEU A 13 17.36 -5.98 -26.77
CA LEU A 13 16.80 -4.65 -26.54
C LEU A 13 15.47 -4.65 -25.74
N CYS A 14 14.99 -5.82 -25.33
CA CYS A 14 13.71 -5.91 -24.62
C CYS A 14 13.82 -5.93 -23.09
N PHE A 15 15.01 -5.73 -22.52
CA PHE A 15 15.23 -5.72 -21.07
C PHE A 15 15.43 -4.33 -20.47
N ALA A 16 14.93 -3.29 -21.10
CA ALA A 16 14.80 -2.00 -20.44
C ALA A 16 13.54 -2.04 -19.56
N CYS A 17 13.62 -2.76 -18.44
CA CYS A 17 12.60 -2.67 -17.40
C CYS A 17 12.66 -1.23 -16.87
N ALA A 18 11.62 -0.44 -17.14
CA ALA A 18 11.44 0.85 -16.49
C ALA A 18 11.39 0.61 -14.98
N ASN A 19 12.18 1.37 -14.21
CA ASN A 19 12.08 1.34 -12.75
C ASN A 19 10.67 1.78 -12.33
N PRO A 20 10.07 1.15 -11.29
CA PRO A 20 8.77 1.58 -10.79
C PRO A 20 8.85 3.03 -10.31
N SER A 21 7.79 3.79 -10.58
CA SER A 21 7.69 5.18 -10.13
C SER A 21 7.50 5.25 -8.60
N PRO A 22 7.79 6.40 -7.97
CA PRO A 22 7.46 6.59 -6.56
C PRO A 22 5.98 6.33 -6.24
N GLU A 23 5.09 6.74 -7.14
CA GLU A 23 3.64 6.53 -7.01
C GLU A 23 3.29 5.04 -7.01
N GLU A 24 3.91 4.25 -7.86
CA GLU A 24 3.72 2.79 -7.90
C GLU A 24 4.23 2.13 -6.62
N LEU A 25 5.42 2.51 -6.15
CA LEU A 25 6.00 1.96 -4.93
C LEU A 25 5.17 2.32 -3.70
N ALA A 26 4.73 3.56 -3.60
CA ALA A 26 3.86 4.01 -2.52
C ALA A 26 2.53 3.25 -2.53
N SER A 27 1.96 3.03 -3.71
CA SER A 27 0.68 2.30 -3.87
C SER A 27 0.80 0.85 -3.43
N ILE A 28 1.85 0.17 -3.82
CA ILE A 28 2.11 -1.22 -3.42
C ILE A 28 2.28 -1.32 -1.91
N ALA A 29 3.04 -0.39 -1.31
CA ALA A 29 3.24 -0.36 0.13
C ALA A 29 1.94 -0.09 0.90
N ALA A 30 1.17 0.90 0.48
CA ALA A 30 -0.11 1.25 1.10
C ALA A 30 -1.10 0.09 1.07
N LYS A 31 -1.24 -0.55 -0.09
CA LYS A 31 -2.11 -1.72 -0.24
C LYS A 31 -1.64 -2.85 0.67
N GLY A 32 -0.33 -3.11 0.74
CA GLY A 32 0.23 -4.14 1.60
C GLY A 32 -0.10 -3.92 3.07
N TYR A 33 0.02 -2.69 3.57
CA TYR A 33 -0.34 -2.36 4.96
C TYR A 33 -1.83 -2.59 5.22
N TYR A 34 -2.70 -2.14 4.32
CA TYR A 34 -4.14 -2.34 4.48
C TYR A 34 -4.54 -3.81 4.36
N MET A 35 -3.83 -4.61 3.57
CA MET A 35 -4.04 -6.07 3.56
C MET A 35 -3.68 -6.71 4.90
N HIS A 36 -2.64 -6.23 5.59
CA HIS A 36 -2.37 -6.66 6.96
C HIS A 36 -3.54 -6.37 7.89
N LEU A 37 -4.11 -5.16 7.79
CA LEU A 37 -5.28 -4.78 8.58
C LEU A 37 -6.46 -5.73 8.32
N VAL A 38 -6.77 -5.99 7.06
CA VAL A 38 -7.87 -6.88 6.65
C VAL A 38 -7.65 -8.31 7.15
N ASN A 39 -6.41 -8.76 7.17
CA ASN A 39 -6.05 -10.10 7.62
C ASN A 39 -5.94 -10.23 9.14
N GLY A 40 -6.21 -9.18 9.89
CA GLY A 40 -6.12 -9.20 11.35
C GLY A 40 -4.68 -9.09 11.89
N GLU A 41 -3.74 -8.73 11.05
CA GLU A 41 -2.33 -8.56 11.40
C GLU A 41 -2.10 -7.10 11.84
N TYR A 42 -2.67 -6.72 12.98
CA TYR A 42 -2.72 -5.33 13.43
C TYR A 42 -1.36 -4.76 13.78
N GLU A 43 -0.46 -5.59 14.31
CA GLU A 43 0.92 -5.20 14.59
C GLU A 43 1.63 -4.80 13.30
N ALA A 44 1.50 -5.60 12.25
CA ALA A 44 2.12 -5.33 10.95
C ALA A 44 1.55 -4.07 10.30
N PHE A 45 0.26 -3.82 10.45
CA PHE A 45 -0.36 -2.57 10.01
C PHE A 45 0.21 -1.37 10.75
N LEU A 46 0.34 -1.46 12.08
CA LEU A 46 0.90 -0.40 12.91
C LEU A 46 2.36 -0.10 12.53
N GLU A 47 3.16 -1.14 12.27
CA GLU A 47 4.56 -0.98 11.83
C GLU A 47 4.68 -0.22 10.49
N GLY A 48 3.61 -0.20 9.72
CA GLY A 48 3.53 0.60 8.50
C GLY A 48 3.41 2.10 8.72
N LYS A 49 3.16 2.56 9.95
CA LYS A 49 3.07 3.99 10.25
C LYS A 49 4.44 4.60 10.48
N ALA A 50 4.66 5.78 9.92
CA ALA A 50 5.85 6.57 10.20
C ALA A 50 5.91 6.88 11.71
N GLY A 51 7.06 6.62 12.32
CA GLY A 51 7.26 6.87 13.75
C GLY A 51 6.69 5.79 14.68
N ALA A 52 6.26 4.66 14.16
CA ALA A 52 5.71 3.56 14.97
C ALA A 52 6.70 3.08 16.04
N ASP A 53 8.00 3.10 15.72
CA ASP A 53 9.06 2.65 16.64
C ASP A 53 9.19 3.53 17.89
N SER A 54 8.69 4.76 17.83
CA SER A 54 8.81 5.75 18.92
C SER A 54 7.56 5.87 19.76
N LEU A 55 6.55 5.02 19.54
CA LEU A 55 5.29 5.08 20.27
C LEU A 55 5.46 4.49 21.68
N PRO A 56 4.91 5.17 22.72
CA PRO A 56 4.80 4.57 24.06
C PRO A 56 3.95 3.30 24.03
N ASP A 57 4.25 2.34 24.90
CA ASP A 57 3.58 1.03 24.90
C ASP A 57 2.06 1.12 25.09
N ASP A 58 1.61 1.97 25.99
CA ASP A 58 0.17 2.16 26.25
C ASP A 58 -0.55 2.79 25.06
N TYR A 59 0.08 3.73 24.37
CA TYR A 59 -0.48 4.33 23.15
C TYR A 59 -0.53 3.29 22.02
N ARG A 60 0.52 2.48 21.90
CA ARG A 60 0.57 1.37 20.93
C ARG A 60 -0.60 0.42 21.15
N GLU A 61 -0.87 0.02 22.39
CA GLU A 61 -1.99 -0.86 22.73
C GLU A 61 -3.35 -0.23 22.40
N GLN A 62 -3.50 1.06 22.60
CA GLN A 62 -4.72 1.78 22.23
C GLN A 62 -4.97 1.74 20.72
N LEU A 63 -3.90 1.92 19.92
CA LEU A 63 -4.02 1.85 18.46
C LEU A 63 -4.41 0.44 18.01
N LEU A 64 -3.79 -0.59 18.56
CA LEU A 64 -4.14 -1.98 18.22
C LEU A 64 -5.60 -2.30 18.57
N THR A 65 -6.07 -1.82 19.71
CA THR A 65 -7.47 -1.95 20.10
C THR A 65 -8.40 -1.24 19.14
N THR A 66 -8.02 -0.03 18.71
CA THR A 66 -8.78 0.76 17.72
C THR A 66 -8.89 0.02 16.39
N TYR A 67 -7.82 -0.61 15.93
CA TYR A 67 -7.85 -1.38 14.69
C TYR A 67 -8.78 -2.59 14.79
N ARG A 68 -8.73 -3.32 15.90
CA ARG A 68 -9.64 -4.44 16.14
C ARG A 68 -11.10 -4.00 16.15
N GLN A 69 -11.40 -2.89 16.80
CA GLN A 69 -12.74 -2.32 16.85
C GLN A 69 -13.23 -1.87 15.46
N PHE A 70 -12.35 -1.21 14.71
CA PHE A 70 -12.66 -0.81 13.35
C PHE A 70 -13.05 -2.02 12.49
N MET A 71 -12.24 -3.07 12.50
CA MET A 71 -12.52 -4.27 11.70
C MET A 71 -13.79 -4.98 12.14
N ALA A 72 -14.05 -5.06 13.45
CA ALA A 72 -15.29 -5.62 13.96
C ALA A 72 -16.51 -4.82 13.51
N GLN A 73 -16.40 -3.49 13.45
CA GLN A 73 -17.47 -2.62 12.98
C GLN A 73 -17.72 -2.82 11.47
N GLN A 74 -16.66 -2.95 10.66
CA GLN A 74 -16.80 -3.22 9.24
C GLN A 74 -17.47 -4.58 8.98
N ASN A 75 -17.12 -5.59 9.78
CA ASN A 75 -17.75 -6.90 9.68
C ASN A 75 -19.26 -6.84 9.99
N ARG A 76 -19.67 -6.06 10.99
CA ARG A 76 -21.08 -5.90 11.35
C ARG A 76 -21.85 -5.07 10.33
N ASN A 77 -21.27 -3.97 9.85
CA ASN A 77 -21.99 -2.98 9.03
C ASN A 77 -21.98 -3.31 7.55
N HIS A 78 -20.93 -3.97 7.06
CA HIS A 78 -20.68 -4.15 5.62
C HIS A 78 -20.31 -5.59 5.25
N HIS A 79 -20.48 -6.55 6.12
CA HIS A 79 -20.06 -7.95 5.92
C HIS A 79 -18.54 -8.07 5.64
N GLY A 80 -17.76 -7.18 6.24
CA GLY A 80 -16.31 -7.20 6.16
C GLY A 80 -15.74 -6.51 4.93
N ILE A 81 -14.42 -6.37 4.93
CA ILE A 81 -13.64 -5.88 3.78
C ILE A 81 -13.11 -7.11 3.06
N LEU A 82 -13.54 -7.33 1.83
CA LEU A 82 -13.15 -8.52 1.05
C LEU A 82 -11.90 -8.30 0.23
N ASP A 83 -11.63 -7.06 -0.18
CA ASP A 83 -10.48 -6.74 -1.04
C ASP A 83 -10.10 -5.27 -0.90
N ILE A 84 -8.86 -4.98 -1.27
CA ILE A 84 -8.32 -3.62 -1.37
C ILE A 84 -7.82 -3.43 -2.79
N ARG A 85 -8.28 -2.39 -3.47
CA ARG A 85 -7.79 -2.05 -4.81
C ARG A 85 -7.12 -0.70 -4.82
N ILE A 86 -6.08 -0.56 -5.63
CA ILE A 86 -5.42 0.71 -5.88
C ILE A 86 -6.21 1.44 -6.97
N SER A 87 -6.68 2.64 -6.66
CA SER A 87 -7.41 3.50 -7.59
C SER A 87 -6.47 4.48 -8.29
N ASN A 88 -5.64 5.17 -7.52
CA ASN A 88 -4.74 6.21 -8.04
C ASN A 88 -3.65 6.52 -7.02
N ALA A 89 -2.64 7.28 -7.45
CA ALA A 89 -1.64 7.86 -6.57
C ALA A 89 -1.15 9.18 -7.15
N ALA A 90 -0.93 10.18 -6.29
CA ALA A 90 -0.45 11.49 -6.70
C ALA A 90 0.50 12.04 -5.66
N THR A 91 1.67 12.50 -6.11
CA THR A 91 2.68 13.10 -5.25
C THR A 91 2.43 14.60 -5.08
N ASP A 92 2.39 15.06 -3.83
CA ASP A 92 2.41 16.47 -3.50
C ASP A 92 3.86 16.92 -3.35
N THR A 93 4.33 17.74 -4.29
CA THR A 93 5.73 18.19 -4.33
C THR A 93 6.03 19.26 -3.28
N THR A 94 5.03 19.94 -2.77
CA THR A 94 5.17 20.96 -1.73
C THR A 94 5.31 20.33 -0.35
N LEU A 95 4.47 19.34 -0.04
CA LEU A 95 4.44 18.66 1.26
C LEU A 95 5.31 17.40 1.31
N HIS A 96 5.88 16.99 0.18
CA HIS A 96 6.79 15.84 0.06
C HIS A 96 6.18 14.52 0.52
N TYR A 97 4.93 14.25 0.16
CA TYR A 97 4.31 12.95 0.36
C TYR A 97 3.47 12.54 -0.86
N THR A 98 3.20 11.25 -0.94
CA THR A 98 2.39 10.67 -2.02
C THR A 98 1.06 10.21 -1.45
N ASN A 99 -0.03 10.77 -1.95
CA ASN A 99 -1.38 10.32 -1.62
C ASN A 99 -1.71 9.09 -2.45
N VAL A 100 -1.98 7.99 -1.79
CA VAL A 100 -2.47 6.76 -2.43
C VAL A 100 -3.96 6.64 -2.20
N PHE A 101 -4.71 6.45 -3.27
CA PHE A 101 -6.16 6.27 -3.22
C PHE A 101 -6.44 4.77 -3.30
N LEU A 102 -6.95 4.21 -2.22
CA LEU A 102 -7.36 2.81 -2.13
C LEU A 102 -8.88 2.70 -2.13
N VAL A 103 -9.39 1.64 -2.72
CA VAL A 103 -10.81 1.30 -2.67
C VAL A 103 -10.99 0.10 -1.75
N LEU A 104 -11.76 0.29 -0.68
CA LEU A 104 -12.20 -0.79 0.20
C LEU A 104 -13.41 -1.46 -0.44
N CYS A 105 -13.29 -2.74 -0.77
CA CYS A 105 -14.37 -3.52 -1.36
C CYS A 105 -15.05 -4.34 -0.28
N PHE A 106 -16.26 -3.94 0.11
CA PHE A 106 -17.00 -4.58 1.21
C PHE A 106 -17.83 -5.78 0.75
N GLY A 107 -18.16 -6.64 1.71
CA GLY A 107 -18.96 -7.84 1.45
C GLY A 107 -20.41 -7.57 1.06
N ASP A 108 -20.92 -6.37 1.31
CA ASP A 108 -22.26 -5.92 0.90
C ASP A 108 -22.28 -5.27 -0.50
N SER A 109 -21.20 -5.40 -1.25
CA SER A 109 -21.00 -4.81 -2.59
C SER A 109 -20.84 -3.28 -2.60
N VAL A 110 -20.76 -2.63 -1.44
CA VAL A 110 -20.40 -1.22 -1.33
C VAL A 110 -18.89 -1.08 -1.49
N ASN A 111 -18.45 -0.03 -2.17
CA ASN A 111 -17.03 0.32 -2.31
C ASN A 111 -16.82 1.72 -1.73
N GLU A 112 -15.75 1.89 -0.95
CA GLU A 112 -15.40 3.17 -0.37
C GLU A 112 -13.97 3.52 -0.72
N GLU A 113 -13.74 4.72 -1.27
CA GLU A 113 -12.39 5.21 -1.53
C GLU A 113 -11.84 5.92 -0.30
N ILE A 114 -10.60 5.58 0.05
CA ILE A 114 -9.85 6.23 1.11
C ILE A 114 -8.55 6.80 0.57
N VAL A 115 -8.03 7.82 1.24
CA VAL A 115 -6.73 8.43 0.92
C VAL A 115 -5.73 8.04 1.99
N VAL A 116 -4.59 7.49 1.56
CA VAL A 116 -3.50 7.10 2.44
C VAL A 116 -2.27 7.93 2.08
N PRO A 117 -1.93 8.96 2.87
CA PRO A 117 -0.69 9.70 2.66
C PRO A 117 0.51 8.83 3.00
N MET A 118 1.44 8.72 2.05
CA MET A 118 2.64 7.90 2.18
C MET A 118 3.88 8.78 2.12
N VAL A 119 4.86 8.48 2.97
CA VAL A 119 6.17 9.12 2.99
C VAL A 119 7.26 8.09 2.79
N GLU A 120 8.29 8.45 2.04
CA GLU A 120 9.48 7.63 1.89
C GLU A 120 10.58 8.15 2.80
N ARG A 121 11.20 7.25 3.57
CA ARG A 121 12.40 7.54 4.36
C ARG A 121 13.34 6.33 4.32
N TYR A 122 14.58 6.57 3.95
CA TYR A 122 15.61 5.53 3.88
C TYR A 122 15.19 4.35 2.98
N GLY A 123 14.56 4.64 1.86
CA GLY A 123 14.12 3.63 0.90
C GLY A 123 12.87 2.84 1.31
N ARG A 124 12.20 3.22 2.39
CA ARG A 124 10.97 2.56 2.87
C ARG A 124 9.78 3.51 2.82
N TRP A 125 8.70 3.03 2.26
CA TRP A 125 7.42 3.74 2.23
C TRP A 125 6.60 3.41 3.47
N ARG A 126 6.15 4.46 4.16
CA ARG A 126 5.32 4.32 5.36
C ARG A 126 4.12 5.25 5.29
N MET A 127 3.05 4.87 5.97
CA MET A 127 1.88 5.73 6.15
C MET A 127 2.26 6.92 7.05
N LYS A 128 1.87 8.12 6.63
CA LYS A 128 2.12 9.35 7.39
C LYS A 128 1.28 9.41 8.66
#